data_15420390080521466e87a86646fb7044
#
_entry.id   15420390080521466e87a86646fb7044
#
_cell.length_a   1.000
_cell.length_b   1.000
_cell.length_c   1.000
_cell.angle_alpha   90.00
_cell.angle_beta   90.00
_cell.angle_gamma   90.00
#
_symmetry.space_group_name_H-M   'P 1'
#
loop_
_entity.id
_entity.type
_entity.pdbx_description
1 polymer ?
#
loop_
_entity_poly.entity_id
_entity_poly.type
_entity_poly.pdbx_seq_one_letter_code
_entity_poly.pdbx_strand_id
1 'polypeptide(L)'
;MSYEFLFTSLIVVLLPGAGVIYTVSTGLFEGWRASIAAAFGCTAGIVPHLVVSSLGLSTLLHTSALAFQVIRLVGAAYLLFLAWTMWRETGSLQFSAEQVKNRKLGSVVWKAILVNLLNPKLSVFFLSFLPLFIVPSSSSPIRQFLELSAVFMLMTLG
;
A
#
# COMPACT_ATOMS: atom_id res chain seq x y z
N MET A 1 -11.21 0.65 -16.75
CA MET A 1 -9.90 0.68 -16.07
C MET A 1 -8.82 0.95 -17.09
N SER A 2 -7.88 1.85 -16.79
CA SER A 2 -6.77 2.16 -17.70
C SER A 2 -5.61 1.16 -17.49
N TYR A 3 -4.91 0.82 -18.58
CA TYR A 3 -3.70 -0.02 -18.53
C TYR A 3 -2.60 0.63 -17.68
N GLU A 4 -2.54 1.96 -17.68
CA GLU A 4 -1.61 2.76 -16.89
C GLU A 4 -1.80 2.53 -15.37
N PHE A 5 -3.04 2.46 -14.91
CA PHE A 5 -3.34 2.12 -13.52
C PHE A 5 -2.85 0.72 -13.16
N LEU A 6 -3.16 -0.28 -13.98
CA LEU A 6 -2.74 -1.66 -13.72
C LEU A 6 -1.22 -1.79 -13.67
N PHE A 7 -0.53 -1.17 -14.63
CA PHE A 7 0.93 -1.20 -14.70
C PHE A 7 1.57 -0.47 -13.50
N THR A 8 1.08 0.72 -13.17
CA THR A 8 1.58 1.49 -12.00
C THR A 8 1.32 0.74 -10.70
N SER A 9 0.12 0.19 -10.53
CA SER A 9 -0.23 -0.61 -9.35
C SER A 9 0.65 -1.85 -9.22
N LEU A 10 0.91 -2.55 -10.34
CA LEU A 10 1.80 -3.71 -10.36
C LEU A 10 3.21 -3.33 -9.91
N ILE A 11 3.78 -2.25 -10.43
CA ILE A 11 5.10 -1.77 -10.00
C ILE A 11 5.09 -1.48 -8.50
N VAL A 12 4.08 -0.76 -8.00
CA VAL A 12 3.99 -0.40 -6.59
C VAL A 12 3.85 -1.64 -5.71
N VAL A 13 3.08 -2.65 -6.13
CA VAL A 13 2.92 -3.90 -5.38
C VAL A 13 4.22 -4.70 -5.36
N LEU A 14 4.92 -4.82 -6.50
CA LEU A 14 6.17 -5.57 -6.63
C LEU A 14 7.35 -4.91 -5.90
N LEU A 15 7.34 -3.59 -5.71
CA LEU A 15 8.32 -2.92 -4.87
C LEU A 15 8.18 -3.43 -3.42
N PRO A 16 9.18 -4.14 -2.87
CA PRO A 16 9.07 -4.73 -1.54
C PRO A 16 8.93 -3.62 -0.49
N GLY A 17 7.75 -3.50 0.09
CA GLY A 17 7.48 -2.62 1.24
C GLY A 17 7.47 -3.42 2.55
N ALA A 18 7.30 -2.73 3.68
CA ALA A 18 7.27 -3.34 5.00
C ALA A 18 6.25 -4.51 5.11
N GLY A 19 5.11 -4.42 4.43
CA GLY A 19 4.09 -5.48 4.39
C GLY A 19 4.59 -6.74 3.68
N VAL A 20 5.24 -6.62 2.52
CA VAL A 20 5.80 -7.76 1.78
C VAL A 20 6.90 -8.43 2.61
N ILE A 21 7.82 -7.64 3.16
CA ILE A 21 8.90 -8.14 4.01
C ILE A 21 8.32 -8.89 5.22
N TYR A 22 7.32 -8.32 5.88
CA TYR A 22 6.65 -8.95 7.02
C TYR A 22 5.97 -10.27 6.63
N THR A 23 5.25 -10.31 5.50
CA THR A 23 4.53 -11.50 5.03
C THR A 23 5.51 -12.63 4.66
N VAL A 24 6.56 -12.31 3.87
CA VAL A 24 7.58 -13.27 3.46
C VAL A 24 8.34 -13.81 4.67
N SER A 25 8.81 -12.94 5.57
CA SER A 25 9.52 -13.38 6.77
C SER A 25 8.62 -14.23 7.68
N THR A 26 7.35 -13.87 7.85
CA THR A 26 6.40 -14.68 8.60
C THR A 26 6.24 -16.07 7.96
N GLY A 27 6.19 -16.14 6.62
CA GLY A 27 6.14 -17.42 5.90
C GLY A 27 7.36 -18.30 6.12
N LEU A 28 8.54 -17.71 6.08
CA LEU A 28 9.81 -18.42 6.27
C LEU A 28 9.98 -18.97 7.69
N PHE A 29 9.54 -18.23 8.71
CA PHE A 29 9.79 -18.57 10.10
C PHE A 29 8.61 -19.21 10.83
N GLU A 30 7.37 -18.88 10.45
CA GLU A 30 6.14 -19.36 11.12
C GLU A 30 5.29 -20.28 10.21
N GLY A 31 5.70 -20.41 8.94
CA GLY A 31 5.06 -21.29 7.96
C GLY A 31 3.92 -20.63 7.18
N TRP A 32 3.43 -21.36 6.17
CA TRP A 32 2.51 -20.83 5.16
C TRP A 32 1.18 -20.31 5.72
N ARG A 33 0.64 -20.93 6.79
CA ARG A 33 -0.61 -20.48 7.43
C ARG A 33 -0.48 -19.10 8.06
N ALA A 34 0.65 -18.83 8.70
CA ALA A 34 0.96 -17.54 9.29
C ALA A 34 1.20 -16.49 8.20
N SER A 35 1.85 -16.87 7.09
CA SER A 35 2.05 -16.00 5.93
C SER A 35 0.72 -15.55 5.31
N ILE A 36 -0.22 -16.47 5.12
CA ILE A 36 -1.57 -16.14 4.63
C ILE A 36 -2.27 -15.18 5.61
N ALA A 37 -2.21 -15.45 6.91
CA ALA A 37 -2.78 -14.56 7.92
C ALA A 37 -2.12 -13.16 7.89
N ALA A 38 -0.80 -13.09 7.68
CA ALA A 38 -0.07 -11.84 7.50
C ALA A 38 -0.52 -11.10 6.23
N ALA A 39 -0.68 -11.80 5.10
CA ALA A 39 -1.14 -11.20 3.84
C ALA A 39 -2.53 -10.57 4.00
N PHE A 40 -3.48 -11.29 4.59
CA PHE A 40 -4.81 -10.73 4.91
C PHE A 40 -4.75 -9.54 5.87
N GLY A 41 -3.91 -9.62 6.90
CA GLY A 41 -3.69 -8.50 7.82
C GLY A 41 -3.11 -7.28 7.12
N CYS A 42 -2.08 -7.46 6.27
CA CYS A 42 -1.50 -6.40 5.47
C CYS A 42 -2.55 -5.76 4.54
N THR A 43 -3.37 -6.57 3.88
CA THR A 43 -4.45 -6.06 3.01
C THR A 43 -5.51 -5.30 3.82
N ALA A 44 -5.91 -5.80 4.99
CA ALA A 44 -6.81 -5.07 5.88
C ALA A 44 -6.22 -3.74 6.36
N GLY A 45 -4.90 -3.67 6.55
CA GLY A 45 -4.17 -2.44 6.88
C GLY A 45 -4.20 -1.35 5.79
N ILE A 46 -4.64 -1.70 4.56
CA ILE A 46 -4.86 -0.72 3.48
C ILE A 46 -6.16 0.07 3.69
N VAL A 47 -7.16 -0.54 4.33
CA VAL A 47 -8.50 0.05 4.46
C VAL A 47 -8.51 1.45 5.09
N PRO A 48 -7.76 1.75 6.17
CA PRO A 48 -7.70 3.10 6.70
C PRO A 48 -7.19 4.14 5.70
N HIS A 49 -6.18 3.80 4.88
CA HIS A 49 -5.67 4.70 3.83
C HIS A 49 -6.75 4.97 2.78
N LEU A 50 -7.50 3.94 2.40
CA LEU A 50 -8.62 4.05 1.47
C LEU A 50 -9.71 4.98 2.03
N VAL A 51 -10.09 4.81 3.31
CA VAL A 51 -11.10 5.66 3.97
C VAL A 51 -10.64 7.11 3.99
N VAL A 52 -9.43 7.38 4.49
CA VAL A 52 -8.89 8.75 4.56
C VAL A 52 -8.80 9.38 3.16
N SER A 53 -8.32 8.63 2.17
CA SER A 53 -8.18 9.14 0.80
C SER A 53 -9.55 9.36 0.13
N SER A 54 -10.55 8.50 0.38
CA SER A 54 -11.90 8.69 -0.16
C SER A 54 -12.59 9.93 0.41
N LEU A 55 -12.41 10.19 1.71
CA LEU A 55 -12.92 11.41 2.37
C LEU A 55 -12.20 12.66 1.87
N GLY A 56 -10.89 12.57 1.62
CA GLY A 56 -10.08 13.65 1.06
C GLY A 56 -10.26 13.87 -0.44
N LEU A 57 -10.80 12.90 -1.17
CA LEU A 57 -10.93 12.96 -2.62
C LEU A 57 -11.78 14.14 -3.10
N SER A 58 -12.90 14.43 -2.43
CA SER A 58 -13.74 15.58 -2.74
C SER A 58 -12.96 16.89 -2.63
N THR A 59 -12.21 17.05 -1.55
CA THR A 59 -11.35 18.22 -1.32
C THR A 59 -10.26 18.31 -2.39
N LEU A 60 -9.64 17.19 -2.74
CA LEU A 60 -8.59 17.13 -3.78
C LEU A 60 -9.14 17.53 -5.16
N LEU A 61 -10.34 17.08 -5.53
CA LEU A 61 -10.96 17.41 -6.81
C LEU A 61 -11.38 18.90 -6.91
N HIS A 62 -11.63 19.56 -5.77
CA HIS A 62 -11.94 20.99 -5.70
C HIS A 62 -10.71 21.87 -5.44
N THR A 63 -9.54 21.26 -5.21
CA THR A 63 -8.28 21.98 -5.01
C THR A 63 -7.79 22.56 -6.36
N SER A 64 -7.03 23.64 -6.29
CA SER A 64 -6.45 24.23 -7.52
C SER A 64 -5.54 23.21 -8.24
N ALA A 65 -5.56 23.23 -9.57
CA ALA A 65 -4.73 22.35 -10.39
C ALA A 65 -3.23 22.42 -10.01
N LEU A 66 -2.77 23.57 -9.56
CA LEU A 66 -1.40 23.74 -9.09
C LEU A 66 -1.14 22.97 -7.80
N ALA A 67 -2.02 23.07 -6.79
CA ALA A 67 -1.87 22.37 -5.54
C ALA A 67 -1.91 20.84 -5.77
N PHE A 68 -2.78 20.35 -6.64
CA PHE A 68 -2.84 18.94 -7.01
C PHE A 68 -1.53 18.46 -7.68
N GLN A 69 -0.95 19.27 -8.60
CA GLN A 69 0.33 18.95 -9.21
C GLN A 69 1.48 18.92 -8.19
N VAL A 70 1.51 19.83 -7.23
CA VAL A 70 2.52 19.84 -6.16
C VAL A 70 2.42 18.57 -5.33
N ILE A 71 1.23 18.16 -4.88
CA ILE A 71 1.01 16.93 -4.11
C ILE A 71 1.51 15.72 -4.90
N ARG A 72 1.20 15.64 -6.19
CA ARG A 72 1.64 14.58 -7.10
C ARG A 72 3.16 14.51 -7.21
N LEU A 73 3.83 15.64 -7.44
CA LEU A 73 5.29 15.68 -7.60
C LEU A 73 6.00 15.32 -6.30
N VAL A 74 5.52 15.81 -5.15
CA VAL A 74 6.05 15.46 -3.83
C VAL A 74 5.87 13.98 -3.56
N GLY A 75 4.70 13.41 -3.88
CA GLY A 75 4.43 11.99 -3.77
C GLY A 75 5.36 11.13 -4.64
N ALA A 76 5.58 11.54 -5.91
CA ALA A 76 6.50 10.87 -6.82
C ALA A 76 7.95 10.92 -6.31
N ALA A 77 8.41 12.09 -5.88
CA ALA A 77 9.75 12.26 -5.31
C ALA A 77 9.94 11.40 -4.05
N TYR A 78 8.93 11.32 -3.20
CA TYR A 78 8.97 10.48 -2.01
C TYR A 78 9.03 8.98 -2.34
N LEU A 79 8.26 8.50 -3.33
CA LEU A 79 8.35 7.09 -3.76
C LEU A 79 9.70 6.76 -4.39
N LEU A 80 10.29 7.68 -5.16
CA LEU A 80 11.66 7.54 -5.68
C LEU A 80 12.70 7.51 -4.54
N PHE A 81 12.53 8.36 -3.54
CA PHE A 81 13.37 8.34 -2.34
C PHE A 81 13.27 6.99 -1.61
N LEU A 82 12.06 6.45 -1.41
CA LEU A 82 11.88 5.12 -0.82
C LEU A 82 12.53 4.02 -1.65
N ALA A 83 12.35 4.03 -2.97
CA ALA A 83 13.00 3.08 -3.86
C ALA A 83 14.52 3.15 -3.77
N TRP A 84 15.08 4.36 -3.67
CA TRP A 84 16.51 4.58 -3.50
C TRP A 84 17.05 4.07 -2.16
N THR A 85 16.35 4.35 -1.05
CA THR A 85 16.74 3.85 0.27
C THR A 85 16.72 2.33 0.31
N MET A 86 15.68 1.70 -0.26
CA MET A 86 15.58 0.24 -0.36
C MET A 86 16.69 -0.36 -1.22
N TRP A 87 17.09 0.31 -2.31
CA TRP A 87 18.22 -0.13 -3.14
C TRP A 87 19.54 -0.11 -2.36
N ARG A 88 19.73 0.92 -1.51
CA ARG A 88 20.94 1.04 -0.70
C ARG A 88 21.02 0.09 0.49
N GLU A 89 19.87 -0.29 1.05
CA GLU A 89 19.77 -1.16 2.23
C GLU A 89 19.88 -2.65 1.89
N THR A 90 20.39 -3.03 0.72
CA THR A 90 20.52 -4.42 0.24
C THR A 90 21.40 -5.34 1.10
N GLY A 91 21.65 -4.99 2.36
CA GLY A 91 22.59 -5.74 3.21
C GLY A 91 22.09 -6.25 4.57
N SER A 92 20.93 -5.83 5.07
CA SER A 92 20.55 -6.23 6.43
C SER A 92 19.05 -6.44 6.62
N LEU A 93 18.50 -7.46 5.97
CA LEU A 93 17.31 -8.09 6.51
C LEU A 93 17.75 -8.85 7.78
N GLN A 94 18.01 -8.12 8.87
CA GLN A 94 18.22 -8.74 10.18
C GLN A 94 16.86 -9.25 10.66
N PHE A 95 16.54 -10.45 10.21
CA PHE A 95 15.46 -11.22 10.78
C PHE A 95 15.91 -11.73 12.14
N SER A 96 15.48 -11.07 13.22
CA SER A 96 15.65 -11.61 14.56
C SER A 96 14.82 -12.88 14.70
N ALA A 97 15.44 -14.01 14.38
CA ALA A 97 14.81 -15.34 14.44
C ALA A 97 14.36 -15.74 15.86
N GLU A 98 14.82 -15.03 16.89
CA GLU A 98 14.60 -15.39 18.29
C GLU A 98 13.17 -15.15 18.82
N GLN A 99 12.33 -14.39 18.14
CA GLN A 99 10.97 -14.06 18.62
C GLN A 99 9.84 -14.79 17.91
N VAL A 100 10.13 -15.82 17.10
CA VAL A 100 9.22 -16.32 16.06
C VAL A 100 8.47 -17.60 16.44
N LYS A 101 8.81 -18.29 17.53
CA LYS A 101 8.15 -19.56 17.90
C LYS A 101 6.77 -19.35 18.56
N ASN A 102 5.72 -19.88 17.91
CA ASN A 102 4.34 -20.03 18.44
C ASN A 102 3.52 -18.75 18.68
N ARG A 103 3.48 -17.82 17.74
CA ARG A 103 2.52 -16.71 17.83
C ARG A 103 1.10 -17.18 17.46
N LYS A 104 0.10 -16.68 18.20
CA LYS A 104 -1.32 -16.87 17.81
C LYS A 104 -1.55 -16.12 16.47
N LEU A 105 -2.25 -16.73 15.53
CA LEU A 105 -2.55 -16.14 14.22
C LEU A 105 -3.17 -14.72 14.33
N GLY A 106 -4.01 -14.48 15.35
CA GLY A 106 -4.57 -13.16 15.61
C GLY A 106 -3.51 -12.09 15.90
N SER A 107 -2.41 -12.44 16.57
CA SER A 107 -1.29 -11.53 16.80
C SER A 107 -0.52 -11.23 15.51
N VAL A 108 -0.40 -12.22 14.62
CA VAL A 108 0.22 -12.04 13.29
C VAL A 108 -0.60 -11.07 12.46
N VAL A 109 -1.92 -11.28 12.38
CA VAL A 109 -2.87 -10.40 11.66
C VAL A 109 -2.81 -8.97 12.19
N TRP A 110 -2.89 -8.80 13.51
CA TRP A 110 -2.87 -7.46 14.11
C TRP A 110 -1.56 -6.72 13.82
N LYS A 111 -0.43 -7.40 13.95
CA LYS A 111 0.87 -6.81 13.62
C LYS A 111 0.98 -6.46 12.14
N ALA A 112 0.46 -7.31 11.25
CA ALA A 112 0.40 -7.05 9.81
C ALA A 112 -0.44 -5.80 9.48
N ILE A 113 -1.60 -5.65 10.13
CA ILE A 113 -2.43 -4.44 10.01
C ILE A 113 -1.62 -3.20 10.39
N LEU A 114 -0.95 -3.22 11.55
CA LEU A 114 -0.16 -2.08 12.02
C LEU A 114 1.01 -1.76 11.08
N VAL A 115 1.71 -2.79 10.59
CA VAL A 115 2.81 -2.62 9.64
C VAL A 115 2.36 -1.91 8.37
N ASN A 116 1.20 -2.26 7.84
CA ASN A 116 0.68 -1.60 6.64
C ASN A 116 -0.03 -0.28 6.93
N LEU A 117 -0.70 -0.13 8.06
CA LEU A 117 -1.29 1.14 8.50
C LEU A 117 -0.22 2.23 8.63
N LEU A 118 0.97 1.87 9.13
CA LEU A 118 2.10 2.78 9.29
C LEU A 118 2.98 2.86 8.03
N ASN A 119 2.59 2.19 6.94
CA ASN A 119 3.38 2.15 5.72
C ASN A 119 3.22 3.42 4.88
N PRO A 120 4.25 4.29 4.84
CA PRO A 120 4.15 5.57 4.14
C PRO A 120 4.00 5.40 2.62
N LYS A 121 4.45 4.26 2.06
CA LYS A 121 4.26 3.95 0.63
C LYS A 121 2.79 3.90 0.26
N LEU A 122 1.96 3.28 1.10
CA LEU A 122 0.51 3.17 0.86
C LEU A 122 -0.17 4.54 1.00
N SER A 123 0.18 5.32 2.03
CA SER A 123 -0.35 6.68 2.21
C SER A 123 -0.10 7.53 0.96
N VAL A 124 1.13 7.54 0.45
CA VAL A 124 1.47 8.31 -0.75
C VAL A 124 0.76 7.78 -1.98
N PHE A 125 0.69 6.45 -2.15
CA PHE A 125 -0.01 5.86 -3.29
C PHE A 125 -1.48 6.26 -3.31
N PHE A 126 -2.19 6.09 -2.20
CA PHE A 126 -3.63 6.39 -2.13
C PHE A 126 -3.95 7.89 -2.21
N LEU A 127 -3.10 8.75 -1.64
CA LEU A 127 -3.34 10.19 -1.64
C LEU A 127 -2.88 10.90 -2.91
N SER A 128 -1.78 10.44 -3.53
CA SER A 128 -1.13 11.17 -4.63
C SER A 128 -1.29 10.50 -5.98
N PHE A 129 -1.34 9.17 -6.04
CA PHE A 129 -1.33 8.44 -7.30
C PHE A 129 -2.69 7.92 -7.71
N LEU A 130 -3.42 7.28 -6.82
CA LEU A 130 -4.71 6.68 -7.17
C LEU A 130 -5.72 7.71 -7.70
N PRO A 131 -5.82 8.94 -7.16
CA PRO A 131 -6.71 9.97 -7.70
C PRO A 131 -6.41 10.37 -9.15
N LEU A 132 -5.19 10.15 -9.66
CA LEU A 132 -4.83 10.46 -11.06
C LEU A 132 -5.58 9.62 -12.09
N PHE A 133 -6.04 8.45 -11.69
CA PHE A 133 -6.75 7.51 -12.56
C PHE A 133 -8.26 7.67 -12.50
N ILE A 134 -8.75 8.66 -11.75
CA ILE A 134 -10.15 9.00 -11.66
C ILE A 134 -10.49 10.00 -12.76
N VAL A 135 -11.52 9.71 -13.52
CA VAL A 135 -12.01 10.62 -14.56
C VAL A 135 -12.83 11.73 -13.88
N PRO A 136 -12.41 13.01 -13.99
CA PRO A 136 -13.10 14.12 -13.31
C PRO A 136 -14.57 14.29 -13.74
N SER A 137 -14.90 13.91 -14.98
CA SER A 137 -16.26 13.96 -15.55
C SER A 137 -17.11 12.73 -15.20
N SER A 138 -16.60 11.81 -14.36
CA SER A 138 -17.35 10.63 -13.94
C SER A 138 -18.58 11.04 -13.12
N SER A 139 -19.72 10.39 -13.36
CA SER A 139 -20.94 10.56 -12.57
C SER A 139 -20.77 10.12 -11.10
N SER A 140 -19.75 9.35 -10.78
CA SER A 140 -19.45 8.87 -9.43
C SER A 140 -17.94 8.64 -9.22
N PRO A 141 -17.16 9.72 -8.92
CA PRO A 141 -15.71 9.60 -8.68
C PRO A 141 -15.37 8.69 -7.49
N ILE A 142 -16.21 8.70 -6.44
CA ILE A 142 -16.01 7.85 -5.26
C ILE A 142 -16.15 6.37 -5.60
N ARG A 143 -17.15 6.01 -6.43
CA ARG A 143 -17.31 4.63 -6.88
C ARG A 143 -16.08 4.18 -7.68
N GLN A 144 -15.61 5.00 -8.61
CA GLN A 144 -14.41 4.71 -9.39
C GLN A 144 -13.17 4.56 -8.48
N PHE A 145 -13.03 5.41 -7.47
CA PHE A 145 -11.98 5.30 -6.47
C PHE A 145 -12.03 3.95 -5.74
N LEU A 146 -13.21 3.54 -5.30
CA LEU A 146 -13.41 2.26 -4.58
C LEU A 146 -13.12 1.05 -5.48
N GLU A 147 -13.54 1.09 -6.75
CA GLU A 147 -13.26 0.04 -7.74
C GLU A 147 -11.74 -0.12 -7.98
N LEU A 148 -11.01 0.99 -8.18
CA LEU A 148 -9.57 0.98 -8.35
C LEU A 148 -8.86 0.48 -7.07
N SER A 149 -9.33 0.92 -5.90
CA SER A 149 -8.79 0.46 -4.61
C SER A 149 -9.00 -1.03 -4.39
N ALA A 150 -10.18 -1.57 -4.73
CA ALA A 150 -10.46 -3.01 -4.64
C ALA A 150 -9.52 -3.83 -5.53
N VAL A 151 -9.28 -3.37 -6.76
CA VAL A 151 -8.32 -4.01 -7.66
C VAL A 151 -6.91 -3.98 -7.10
N PHE A 152 -6.47 -2.84 -6.59
CA PHE A 152 -5.16 -2.73 -5.94
C PHE A 152 -5.02 -3.70 -4.75
N MET A 153 -6.05 -3.78 -3.89
CA MET A 153 -6.08 -4.72 -2.76
C MET A 153 -6.01 -6.19 -3.23
N LEU A 154 -6.70 -6.54 -4.30
CA LEU A 154 -6.60 -7.89 -4.89
C LEU A 154 -5.20 -8.19 -5.41
N MET A 155 -4.56 -7.21 -6.07
CA MET A 155 -3.18 -7.36 -6.54
C MET A 155 -2.16 -7.52 -5.41
N THR A 156 -2.46 -7.02 -4.19
CA THR A 156 -1.57 -7.20 -3.03
C THR A 156 -1.70 -8.56 -2.35
N LEU A 157 -2.73 -9.34 -2.68
CA LEU A 157 -2.94 -10.69 -2.14
C LEU A 157 -2.25 -11.78 -2.97
N GLY A 158 -1.92 -11.50 -4.24
CA GLY A 158 -1.28 -12.45 -5.17
C GLY A 158 0.21 -12.33 -5.19
#